data_6f3c58f09c56f7a1e762b8609c2e89dc
#
_entry.id   6f3c58f09c56f7a1e762b8609c2e89dc
#
_cell.length_a   1.000
_cell.length_b   1.000
_cell.length_c   1.000
_cell.angle_alpha   90.00
_cell.angle_beta   90.00
_cell.angle_gamma   90.00
#
_symmetry.space_group_name_H-M   'P 1'
#
loop_
_entity.id
_entity.type
_entity.pdbx_description
1 polymer ?
#
loop_
_entity_poly.entity_id
_entity_poly.type
_entity_poly.pdbx_seq_one_letter_code
_entity_poly.pdbx_strand_id
1 'polypeptide(L)'
;TGFGADKTMTAVISGEADIGFMGSEASIYTYNEGANDSVVNFAQLTQRAGNFLVAREEMKDFKWTDLKEKVVLGGRKGGMPEMVFEYILKQNGIDPQTDLNINQGIDFGSTAAAFSEGSGDFTVEFEPSATALEMEGKGYVVASLGTDSGYVPYTAYSAKKSFLDKHPEIIQSFTNALQK
;
A
#
# COMPACT_ATOMS: atom_id res chain seq x y z
N THR A 1 2.91 17.35 0.76
CA THR A 1 2.71 15.94 1.15
C THR A 1 1.54 15.40 0.35
N GLY A 2 1.78 14.38 -0.48
CA GLY A 2 0.73 13.68 -1.22
C GLY A 2 0.11 12.57 -0.36
N PHE A 3 -1.21 12.49 -0.36
CA PHE A 3 -1.90 11.34 0.23
C PHE A 3 -2.15 10.29 -0.86
N GLY A 4 -1.20 9.37 -1.03
CA GLY A 4 -1.26 8.29 -2.01
C GLY A 4 -0.28 8.43 -3.17
N ALA A 5 0.03 7.29 -3.79
CA ALA A 5 1.02 7.19 -4.85
C ALA A 5 0.66 7.99 -6.11
N ASP A 6 -0.63 8.09 -6.45
CA ASP A 6 -1.13 8.85 -7.59
C ASP A 6 -0.83 10.34 -7.49
N LYS A 7 -1.12 10.95 -6.32
CA LYS A 7 -0.86 12.39 -6.10
C LYS A 7 0.63 12.68 -6.09
N THR A 8 1.42 11.79 -5.48
CA THR A 8 2.88 11.91 -5.48
C THR A 8 3.44 11.75 -6.89
N MET A 9 2.96 10.78 -7.66
CA MET A 9 3.37 10.57 -9.05
C MET A 9 2.98 11.76 -9.92
N THR A 10 1.77 12.30 -9.77
CA THR A 10 1.33 13.51 -10.48
C THR A 10 2.28 14.69 -10.20
N ALA A 11 2.67 14.91 -8.95
CA ALA A 11 3.61 15.96 -8.59
C ALA A 11 4.99 15.76 -9.24
N VAL A 12 5.48 14.52 -9.34
CA VAL A 12 6.75 14.21 -10.03
C VAL A 12 6.62 14.44 -11.53
N ILE A 13 5.55 13.97 -12.16
CA ILE A 13 5.36 14.13 -13.61
C ILE A 13 5.18 15.61 -13.99
N SER A 14 4.40 16.37 -13.21
CA SER A 14 4.18 17.81 -13.46
C SER A 14 5.43 18.66 -13.19
N GLY A 15 6.40 18.13 -12.43
CA GLY A 15 7.60 18.87 -12.03
C GLY A 15 7.42 19.73 -10.78
N GLU A 16 6.32 19.55 -10.04
CA GLU A 16 6.13 20.15 -8.72
C GLU A 16 7.04 19.51 -7.66
N ALA A 17 7.49 18.28 -7.91
CA ALA A 17 8.47 17.57 -7.10
C ALA A 17 9.49 16.88 -8.00
N ASP A 18 10.77 16.94 -7.63
CA ASP A 18 11.85 16.27 -8.35
C ASP A 18 11.97 14.79 -7.94
N ILE A 19 11.72 14.50 -6.66
CA ILE A 19 11.79 13.15 -6.08
C ILE A 19 10.47 12.85 -5.39
N GLY A 20 9.87 11.69 -5.70
CA GLY A 20 8.68 11.17 -5.05
C GLY A 20 8.99 9.93 -4.22
N PHE A 21 8.35 9.81 -3.05
CA PHE A 21 8.35 8.59 -2.24
C PHE A 21 6.96 7.96 -2.29
N MET A 22 6.86 6.76 -2.85
CA MET A 22 5.57 6.10 -3.11
C MET A 22 5.74 4.60 -3.33
N GLY A 23 4.65 3.89 -3.51
CA GLY A 23 4.66 2.50 -3.96
C GLY A 23 5.35 2.36 -5.31
N SER A 24 6.18 1.35 -5.47
CA SER A 24 6.98 1.12 -6.70
C SER A 24 6.11 0.86 -7.93
N GLU A 25 4.87 0.39 -7.76
CA GLU A 25 3.90 0.11 -8.82
C GLU A 25 3.54 1.35 -9.65
N ALA A 26 3.56 2.54 -9.02
CA ALA A 26 3.19 3.77 -9.69
C ALA A 26 4.07 4.07 -10.92
N SER A 27 5.35 3.70 -10.90
CA SER A 27 6.25 3.84 -12.04
C SER A 27 5.88 2.91 -13.19
N ILE A 28 5.36 1.71 -12.89
CA ILE A 28 4.92 0.74 -13.89
C ILE A 28 3.67 1.25 -14.61
N TYR A 29 2.71 1.79 -13.87
CA TYR A 29 1.49 2.36 -14.46
C TYR A 29 1.80 3.49 -15.43
N THR A 30 2.61 4.46 -15.00
CA THR A 30 2.96 5.62 -15.84
C THR A 30 3.79 5.21 -17.06
N TYR A 31 4.65 4.21 -16.95
CA TYR A 31 5.37 3.65 -18.09
C TYR A 31 4.40 3.01 -19.11
N ASN A 32 3.44 2.22 -18.64
CA ASN A 32 2.45 1.56 -19.50
C ASN A 32 1.49 2.56 -20.15
N GLU A 33 1.23 3.70 -19.51
CA GLU A 33 0.43 4.80 -20.06
C GLU A 33 1.19 5.65 -21.09
N GLY A 34 2.47 5.35 -21.35
CA GLY A 34 3.26 5.98 -22.39
C GLY A 34 3.85 7.33 -22.00
N ALA A 35 4.21 7.53 -20.73
CA ALA A 35 4.88 8.74 -20.29
C ALA A 35 6.18 8.99 -21.09
N ASN A 36 6.31 10.18 -21.68
CA ASN A 36 7.47 10.55 -22.51
C ASN A 36 8.79 10.61 -21.71
N ASP A 37 8.70 10.96 -20.40
CA ASP A 37 9.84 11.00 -19.48
C ASP A 37 9.53 10.03 -18.34
N SER A 38 10.04 8.82 -18.47
CA SER A 38 9.73 7.72 -17.53
C SER A 38 10.16 8.07 -16.11
N VAL A 39 9.33 7.76 -15.16
CA VAL A 39 9.67 7.81 -13.74
C VAL A 39 10.37 6.51 -13.35
N VAL A 40 11.56 6.59 -12.79
CA VAL A 40 12.42 5.46 -12.45
C VAL A 40 12.58 5.38 -10.94
N ASN A 41 12.40 4.18 -10.39
CA ASN A 41 12.71 3.88 -8.99
C ASN A 41 14.23 3.76 -8.83
N PHE A 42 14.84 4.58 -7.98
CA PHE A 42 16.31 4.59 -7.82
C PHE A 42 16.78 4.15 -6.42
N ALA A 43 15.91 4.17 -5.42
CA ALA A 43 16.22 3.69 -4.08
C ALA A 43 14.99 3.04 -3.44
N GLN A 44 15.13 1.80 -2.98
CA GLN A 44 14.10 1.10 -2.22
C GLN A 44 14.24 1.42 -0.73
N LEU A 45 13.11 1.72 -0.05
CA LEU A 45 13.12 1.95 1.39
C LEU A 45 12.52 0.78 2.16
N THR A 46 11.31 0.33 1.78
CA THR A 46 10.65 -0.77 2.48
C THR A 46 10.63 -2.04 1.63
N GLN A 47 10.86 -3.18 2.28
CA GLN A 47 10.99 -4.50 1.66
C GLN A 47 9.82 -5.43 1.98
N ARG A 48 8.84 -4.95 2.74
CA ARG A 48 7.64 -5.67 3.13
C ARG A 48 6.47 -4.72 3.24
N ALA A 49 5.26 -5.25 3.11
CA ALA A 49 4.06 -4.52 3.43
C ALA A 49 4.05 -4.13 4.92
N GLY A 50 3.66 -2.89 5.21
CA GLY A 50 3.57 -2.36 6.58
C GLY A 50 2.15 -2.37 7.14
N ASN A 51 1.23 -3.09 6.51
CA ASN A 51 -0.18 -3.12 6.87
C ASN A 51 -0.58 -4.46 7.49
N PHE A 52 -1.70 -4.40 8.20
CA PHE A 52 -2.27 -5.49 8.98
C PHE A 52 -3.72 -5.71 8.58
N LEU A 53 -4.18 -6.94 8.70
CA LEU A 53 -5.59 -7.27 8.62
C LEU A 53 -6.17 -7.22 10.03
N VAL A 54 -7.22 -6.42 10.19
CA VAL A 54 -7.94 -6.26 11.45
C VAL A 54 -9.34 -6.87 11.28
N ALA A 55 -9.69 -7.80 12.15
CA ALA A 55 -11.02 -8.43 12.21
C ALA A 55 -11.91 -7.70 13.22
N ARG A 56 -13.22 -7.75 13.01
CA ARG A 56 -14.21 -7.21 13.98
C ARG A 56 -14.33 -8.05 15.22
N GLU A 57 -14.14 -9.36 15.10
CA GLU A 57 -14.23 -10.34 16.16
C GLU A 57 -12.88 -10.99 16.43
N GLU A 58 -12.66 -11.45 17.67
CA GLU A 58 -11.44 -12.17 18.02
C GLU A 58 -11.36 -13.50 17.27
N MET A 59 -10.24 -13.75 16.58
CA MET A 59 -9.99 -14.97 15.80
C MET A 59 -8.63 -15.55 16.19
N LYS A 60 -8.62 -16.56 17.07
CA LYS A 60 -7.37 -17.18 17.58
C LYS A 60 -6.60 -17.99 16.53
N ASP A 61 -7.32 -18.59 15.59
CA ASP A 61 -6.77 -19.47 14.56
C ASP A 61 -7.14 -18.96 13.15
N PHE A 62 -7.00 -17.66 12.90
CA PHE A 62 -7.32 -17.03 11.64
C PHE A 62 -6.62 -17.72 10.47
N LYS A 63 -7.40 -17.94 9.40
CA LYS A 63 -6.91 -18.40 8.10
C LYS A 63 -7.41 -17.44 7.01
N TRP A 64 -6.62 -17.22 5.99
CA TRP A 64 -7.02 -16.34 4.88
C TRP A 64 -8.34 -16.77 4.24
N THR A 65 -8.64 -18.08 4.24
CA THR A 65 -9.91 -18.63 3.75
C THR A 65 -11.15 -18.17 4.53
N ASP A 66 -10.98 -17.63 5.75
CA ASP A 66 -12.07 -17.10 6.56
C ASP A 66 -12.63 -15.77 6.00
N LEU A 67 -11.91 -15.19 5.03
CA LEU A 67 -12.36 -14.00 4.31
C LEU A 67 -13.42 -14.29 3.23
N LYS A 68 -13.66 -15.57 2.88
CA LYS A 68 -14.67 -15.90 1.88
C LYS A 68 -16.05 -15.41 2.32
N GLU A 69 -16.79 -14.79 1.38
CA GLU A 69 -18.11 -14.18 1.58
C GLU A 69 -18.13 -12.98 2.55
N LYS A 70 -16.95 -12.48 2.97
CA LYS A 70 -16.81 -11.34 3.89
C LYS A 70 -16.64 -10.02 3.14
N VAL A 71 -16.93 -8.93 3.85
CA VAL A 71 -16.68 -7.57 3.41
C VAL A 71 -15.39 -7.07 4.03
N VAL A 72 -14.40 -6.76 3.21
CA VAL A 72 -13.09 -6.24 3.64
C VAL A 72 -12.94 -4.81 3.15
N LEU A 73 -12.62 -3.88 4.05
CA LEU A 73 -12.20 -2.54 3.67
C LEU A 73 -10.75 -2.64 3.19
N GLY A 74 -10.57 -2.78 1.87
CA GLY A 74 -9.34 -3.31 1.26
C GLY A 74 -8.29 -2.27 0.87
N GLY A 75 -8.43 -1.03 1.35
CA GLY A 75 -7.51 0.03 0.97
C GLY A 75 -7.83 0.61 -0.42
N ARG A 76 -6.87 1.36 -0.97
CA ARG A 76 -7.07 2.11 -2.20
C ARG A 76 -6.88 1.23 -3.44
N LYS A 77 -7.84 1.32 -4.38
CA LYS A 77 -7.78 0.61 -5.66
C LYS A 77 -6.51 0.95 -6.45
N GLY A 78 -5.82 -0.10 -6.92
CA GLY A 78 -4.59 0.02 -7.72
C GLY A 78 -3.35 0.45 -6.93
N GLY A 79 -3.44 0.58 -5.60
CA GLY A 79 -2.29 0.87 -4.76
C GLY A 79 -1.57 -0.39 -4.29
N MET A 80 -0.30 -0.25 -3.86
CA MET A 80 0.50 -1.36 -3.34
C MET A 80 -0.19 -2.12 -2.19
N PRO A 81 -0.93 -1.48 -1.25
CA PRO A 81 -1.65 -2.19 -0.21
C PRO A 81 -2.66 -3.21 -0.75
N GLU A 82 -3.46 -2.81 -1.74
CA GLU A 82 -4.42 -3.70 -2.40
C GLU A 82 -3.72 -4.82 -3.16
N MET A 83 -2.71 -4.48 -3.96
CA MET A 83 -1.98 -5.47 -4.77
C MET A 83 -1.36 -6.56 -3.90
N VAL A 84 -0.78 -6.21 -2.76
CA VAL A 84 -0.23 -7.18 -1.81
C VAL A 84 -1.34 -8.00 -1.15
N PHE A 85 -2.45 -7.37 -0.78
CA PHE A 85 -3.60 -8.08 -0.22
C PHE A 85 -4.16 -9.11 -1.22
N GLU A 86 -4.42 -8.69 -2.46
CA GLU A 86 -4.86 -9.61 -3.51
C GLU A 86 -3.85 -10.73 -3.82
N TYR A 87 -2.55 -10.41 -3.79
CA TYR A 87 -1.51 -11.40 -3.94
C TYR A 87 -1.60 -12.50 -2.88
N ILE A 88 -1.76 -12.12 -1.60
CA ILE A 88 -1.93 -13.07 -0.49
C ILE A 88 -3.19 -13.90 -0.67
N LEU A 89 -4.32 -13.28 -1.05
CA LEU A 89 -5.57 -13.99 -1.33
C LEU A 89 -5.35 -15.09 -2.39
N LYS A 90 -4.74 -14.72 -3.53
CA LYS A 90 -4.44 -15.65 -4.63
C LYS A 90 -3.51 -16.78 -4.21
N GLN A 91 -2.50 -16.50 -3.37
CA GLN A 91 -1.61 -17.54 -2.81
C GLN A 91 -2.35 -18.53 -1.92
N ASN A 92 -3.45 -18.13 -1.31
CA ASN A 92 -4.32 -18.97 -0.48
C ASN A 92 -5.53 -19.57 -1.23
N GLY A 93 -5.53 -19.51 -2.57
CA GLY A 93 -6.58 -20.07 -3.41
C GLY A 93 -7.91 -19.32 -3.32
N ILE A 94 -7.86 -18.02 -3.06
CA ILE A 94 -9.01 -17.12 -2.96
C ILE A 94 -9.00 -16.19 -4.17
N ASP A 95 -10.10 -16.15 -4.90
CA ASP A 95 -10.29 -15.18 -5.98
C ASP A 95 -10.78 -13.84 -5.39
N PRO A 96 -9.98 -12.75 -5.47
CA PRO A 96 -10.36 -11.48 -4.89
C PRO A 96 -11.57 -10.82 -5.56
N GLN A 97 -11.98 -11.30 -6.75
CA GLN A 97 -13.10 -10.74 -7.50
C GLN A 97 -14.44 -11.44 -7.20
N THR A 98 -14.39 -12.69 -6.75
CA THR A 98 -15.60 -13.53 -6.64
C THR A 98 -15.80 -14.11 -5.24
N ASP A 99 -14.74 -14.36 -4.47
CA ASP A 99 -14.83 -15.06 -3.19
C ASP A 99 -15.13 -14.15 -1.99
N LEU A 100 -14.92 -12.83 -2.12
CA LEU A 100 -15.17 -11.85 -1.07
C LEU A 100 -15.54 -10.48 -1.67
N ASN A 101 -15.99 -9.56 -0.83
CA ASN A 101 -16.26 -8.18 -1.25
C ASN A 101 -15.16 -7.25 -0.72
N ILE A 102 -14.25 -6.81 -1.60
CA ILE A 102 -13.25 -5.80 -1.26
C ILE A 102 -13.85 -4.40 -1.51
N ASN A 103 -14.29 -3.75 -0.44
CA ASN A 103 -14.85 -2.40 -0.52
C ASN A 103 -13.72 -1.36 -0.59
N GLN A 104 -13.64 -0.66 -1.70
CA GLN A 104 -12.65 0.37 -2.01
C GLN A 104 -13.29 1.75 -2.21
N GLY A 105 -14.55 1.90 -1.87
CA GLY A 105 -15.29 3.16 -1.99
C GLY A 105 -15.04 4.15 -0.85
N ILE A 106 -14.23 3.77 0.16
CA ILE A 106 -13.90 4.61 1.31
C ILE A 106 -12.48 5.16 1.12
N ASP A 107 -12.31 6.46 1.32
CA ASP A 107 -11.00 7.09 1.28
C ASP A 107 -10.03 6.44 2.27
N PHE A 108 -8.80 6.22 1.85
CA PHE A 108 -7.76 5.52 2.60
C PHE A 108 -7.53 6.07 4.03
N GLY A 109 -7.66 7.37 4.25
CA GLY A 109 -7.54 7.98 5.58
C GLY A 109 -8.77 7.82 6.47
N SER A 110 -9.84 7.18 5.98
CA SER A 110 -11.14 7.07 6.66
C SER A 110 -11.56 5.61 6.92
N THR A 111 -10.77 4.63 6.48
CA THR A 111 -11.12 3.21 6.59
C THR A 111 -11.24 2.74 8.04
N ALA A 112 -10.29 3.12 8.90
CA ALA A 112 -10.33 2.77 10.33
C ALA A 112 -11.56 3.37 11.03
N ALA A 113 -11.92 4.63 10.74
CA ALA A 113 -13.11 5.26 11.29
C ALA A 113 -14.39 4.55 10.81
N ALA A 114 -14.51 4.28 9.52
CA ALA A 114 -15.65 3.55 8.98
C ALA A 114 -15.77 2.15 9.55
N PHE A 115 -14.64 1.45 9.74
CA PHE A 115 -14.61 0.17 10.42
C PHE A 115 -15.07 0.28 11.86
N SER A 116 -14.57 1.25 12.63
CA SER A 116 -14.99 1.50 14.02
C SER A 116 -16.50 1.77 14.14
N GLU A 117 -17.11 2.41 13.13
CA GLU A 117 -18.55 2.68 13.03
C GLU A 117 -19.38 1.48 12.54
N GLY A 118 -18.77 0.36 12.23
CA GLY A 118 -19.47 -0.88 11.88
C GLY A 118 -19.42 -1.27 10.40
N SER A 119 -18.68 -0.56 9.55
CA SER A 119 -18.50 -0.94 8.16
C SER A 119 -17.54 -2.13 8.02
N GLY A 120 -17.91 -3.12 7.21
CA GLY A 120 -17.08 -4.28 6.91
C GLY A 120 -16.90 -5.28 8.07
N ASP A 121 -16.49 -6.47 7.73
CA ASP A 121 -16.11 -7.53 8.67
C ASP A 121 -14.61 -7.43 9.04
N PHE A 122 -13.81 -6.98 8.08
CA PHE A 122 -12.37 -6.78 8.19
C PHE A 122 -11.96 -5.44 7.58
N THR A 123 -10.81 -4.94 8.01
CA THR A 123 -10.16 -3.78 7.38
C THR A 123 -8.66 -4.00 7.26
N VAL A 124 -8.05 -3.44 6.21
CA VAL A 124 -6.60 -3.43 6.00
C VAL A 124 -6.06 -2.08 6.44
N GLU A 125 -5.32 -2.06 7.54
CA GLU A 125 -4.86 -0.83 8.18
C GLU A 125 -3.35 -0.80 8.32
N PHE A 126 -2.81 0.42 8.38
CA PHE A 126 -1.43 0.68 8.80
C PHE A 126 -1.37 1.06 10.27
N GLU A 127 -0.19 1.01 10.85
CA GLU A 127 0.05 1.66 12.13
C GLU A 127 0.05 3.20 11.97
N PRO A 128 -0.46 3.93 12.96
CA PRO A 128 -0.95 3.49 14.27
C PRO A 128 -2.43 3.05 14.30
N SER A 129 -3.15 3.07 13.18
CA SER A 129 -4.59 2.83 13.13
C SER A 129 -4.97 1.40 13.53
N ALA A 130 -4.17 0.40 13.13
CA ALA A 130 -4.40 -1.00 13.50
C ALA A 130 -4.37 -1.18 15.04
N THR A 131 -3.32 -0.70 15.69
CA THR A 131 -3.21 -0.72 17.16
C THR A 131 -4.30 0.12 17.84
N ALA A 132 -4.68 1.27 17.27
CA ALA A 132 -5.74 2.10 17.85
C ALA A 132 -7.08 1.36 17.89
N LEU A 133 -7.46 0.65 16.83
CA LEU A 133 -8.66 -0.17 16.79
C LEU A 133 -8.66 -1.26 17.87
N GLU A 134 -7.51 -1.90 18.13
CA GLU A 134 -7.38 -2.88 19.22
C GLU A 134 -7.53 -2.23 20.60
N MET A 135 -6.84 -1.11 20.83
CA MET A 135 -6.90 -0.39 22.11
C MET A 135 -8.30 0.13 22.43
N GLU A 136 -9.07 0.48 21.42
CA GLU A 136 -10.47 0.92 21.52
C GLU A 136 -11.46 -0.25 21.64
N GLY A 137 -10.99 -1.49 21.53
CA GLY A 137 -11.84 -2.67 21.54
C GLY A 137 -12.78 -2.75 20.32
N LYS A 138 -12.38 -2.15 19.21
CA LYS A 138 -13.15 -2.09 17.96
C LYS A 138 -12.72 -3.13 16.92
N GLY A 139 -11.58 -3.77 17.13
CA GLY A 139 -11.05 -4.77 16.24
C GLY A 139 -9.89 -5.54 16.85
N TYR A 140 -9.45 -6.58 16.14
CA TYR A 140 -8.36 -7.47 16.53
C TYR A 140 -7.43 -7.66 15.35
N VAL A 141 -6.14 -7.39 15.51
CA VAL A 141 -5.16 -7.68 14.48
C VAL A 141 -5.01 -9.19 14.34
N VAL A 142 -5.35 -9.73 13.18
CA VAL A 142 -5.35 -11.19 12.92
C VAL A 142 -4.24 -11.65 11.98
N ALA A 143 -3.71 -10.76 11.14
CA ALA A 143 -2.60 -11.08 10.25
C ALA A 143 -1.73 -9.87 9.92
N SER A 144 -0.45 -10.12 9.64
CA SER A 144 0.48 -9.13 9.08
C SER A 144 0.67 -9.41 7.59
N LEU A 145 0.24 -8.48 6.74
CA LEU A 145 0.42 -8.63 5.30
C LEU A 145 1.92 -8.70 4.93
N GLY A 146 2.76 -8.02 5.68
CA GLY A 146 4.20 -8.04 5.46
C GLY A 146 4.87 -9.38 5.79
N THR A 147 4.30 -10.14 6.74
CA THR A 147 4.74 -11.50 7.02
C THR A 147 4.31 -12.44 5.90
N ASP A 148 3.05 -12.38 5.51
CA ASP A 148 2.43 -13.36 4.62
C ASP A 148 2.76 -13.12 3.14
N SER A 149 3.01 -11.87 2.72
CA SER A 149 3.48 -11.57 1.37
C SER A 149 4.98 -11.85 1.16
N GLY A 150 5.75 -11.92 2.24
CA GLY A 150 7.21 -12.00 2.14
C GLY A 150 7.85 -10.70 1.66
N TYR A 151 8.99 -10.82 0.97
CA TYR A 151 9.72 -9.66 0.44
C TYR A 151 9.06 -9.13 -0.82
N VAL A 152 8.76 -7.82 -0.81
CA VAL A 152 8.26 -7.07 -1.96
C VAL A 152 8.92 -5.68 -1.99
N PRO A 153 9.20 -5.09 -3.15
CA PRO A 153 9.71 -3.72 -3.26
C PRO A 153 8.55 -2.74 -3.00
N TYR A 154 8.13 -2.64 -1.73
CA TYR A 154 6.86 -2.03 -1.33
C TYR A 154 6.84 -0.53 -1.57
N THR A 155 7.86 0.20 -1.08
CA THR A 155 8.00 1.63 -1.36
C THR A 155 9.40 1.96 -1.83
N ALA A 156 9.46 2.92 -2.76
CA ALA A 156 10.70 3.38 -3.36
C ALA A 156 10.71 4.91 -3.54
N TYR A 157 11.90 5.46 -3.61
CA TYR A 157 12.12 6.81 -4.12
C TYR A 157 12.27 6.76 -5.62
N SER A 158 11.58 7.67 -6.29
CA SER A 158 11.48 7.72 -7.74
C SER A 158 11.67 9.14 -8.24
N ALA A 159 12.23 9.28 -9.43
CA ALA A 159 12.40 10.55 -10.11
C ALA A 159 12.26 10.36 -11.62
N LYS A 160 11.99 11.44 -12.36
CA LYS A 160 12.05 11.40 -13.83
C LYS A 160 13.43 10.98 -14.31
N LYS A 161 13.48 10.20 -15.38
CA LYS A 161 14.74 9.80 -16.00
C LYS A 161 15.59 11.02 -16.37
N SER A 162 14.99 12.05 -16.92
CA SER A 162 15.68 13.28 -17.27
C SER A 162 16.31 13.99 -16.07
N PHE A 163 15.68 13.90 -14.87
CA PHE A 163 16.23 14.47 -13.64
C PHE A 163 17.43 13.63 -13.14
N LEU A 164 17.30 12.30 -13.17
CA LEU A 164 18.40 11.38 -12.80
C LEU A 164 19.64 11.61 -13.67
N ASP A 165 19.44 11.80 -14.98
CA ASP A 165 20.53 12.00 -15.95
C ASP A 165 21.20 13.37 -15.78
N LYS A 166 20.44 14.42 -15.42
CA LYS A 166 20.96 15.78 -15.25
C LYS A 166 21.60 16.06 -13.89
N HIS A 167 21.17 15.36 -12.85
CA HIS A 167 21.53 15.65 -11.45
C HIS A 167 22.01 14.42 -10.69
N PRO A 168 22.95 13.62 -11.23
CA PRO A 168 23.42 12.39 -10.57
C PRO A 168 24.04 12.68 -9.19
N GLU A 169 24.64 13.85 -8.99
CA GLU A 169 25.23 14.27 -7.72
C GLU A 169 24.18 14.49 -6.63
N ILE A 170 23.01 15.03 -6.99
CA ILE A 170 21.87 15.21 -6.06
C ILE A 170 21.32 13.85 -5.66
N ILE A 171 21.12 12.97 -6.63
CA ILE A 171 20.61 11.61 -6.39
C ILE A 171 21.57 10.81 -5.52
N GLN A 172 22.89 10.90 -5.78
CA GLN A 172 23.90 10.22 -4.95
C GLN A 172 23.90 10.77 -3.52
N SER A 173 23.85 12.09 -3.36
CA SER A 173 23.80 12.72 -2.04
C SER A 173 22.54 12.34 -1.27
N PHE A 174 21.39 12.32 -1.95
CA PHE A 174 20.11 11.87 -1.39
C PHE A 174 20.19 10.42 -0.94
N THR A 175 20.69 9.54 -1.79
CA THR A 175 20.84 8.10 -1.47
C THR A 175 21.81 7.87 -0.30
N ASN A 176 22.91 8.60 -0.24
CA ASN A 176 23.85 8.55 0.89
C ASN A 176 23.18 9.00 2.21
N ALA A 177 22.27 9.95 2.16
CA ALA A 177 21.54 10.41 3.34
C ALA A 177 20.53 9.36 3.85
N LEU A 178 19.97 8.54 2.95
CA LEU A 178 19.06 7.44 3.33
C LEU A 178 19.79 6.29 4.03
N GLN A 179 21.11 6.14 3.82
CA GLN A 179 21.93 5.06 4.41
C GLN A 179 22.47 5.39 5.80
N LYS A 180 22.30 6.62 6.27
CA LYS A 180 22.73 7.07 7.62
C LYS A 180 21.66 6.85 8.67
#